data_4ee644f1eef61ce3dda3a88d3d7bbdac
#
_entry.id   4ee644f1eef61ce3dda3a88d3d7bbdac
#
_cell.length_a   1.000
_cell.length_b   1.000
_cell.length_c   1.000
_cell.angle_alpha   90.00
_cell.angle_beta   90.00
_cell.angle_gamma   90.00
#
_symmetry.space_group_name_H-M   'P 1'
#
loop_
_entity.id
_entity.type
_entity.pdbx_description
1 polymer ?
#
loop_
_entity_poly.entity_id
_entity_poly.type
_entity_poly.pdbx_seq_one_letter_code
_entity_poly.pdbx_strand_id
1 'polypeptide(L)'
;FPKDFEQAVAAYDSMTAQTPAPQVEIYYNSSKTESASGYSMITEVLNQYESSMINKFDINANADGGYDLASDKDITGKIFSMLFPMLLMTFIFSACTSLAPESISGEKERGTLTTLLVTPVRRSEIAIGKILALSILALLSGLSSFTGTALSLPKLMAMSGDDVGVNVNVYHVQD
;
A
#
# COMPACT_ATOMS: atom_id res chain seq x y z
N PHE A 1 -19.38 -16.53 -18.32
CA PHE A 1 -20.14 -16.51 -19.58
C PHE A 1 -21.50 -17.18 -19.35
N PRO A 2 -22.62 -16.57 -19.84
CA PRO A 2 -23.92 -17.22 -19.89
C PRO A 2 -23.88 -18.54 -20.71
N LYS A 3 -24.77 -19.47 -20.38
CA LYS A 3 -24.78 -20.80 -21.05
C LYS A 3 -25.00 -20.73 -22.56
N ASP A 4 -25.74 -19.73 -23.03
CA ASP A 4 -26.09 -19.55 -24.44
C ASP A 4 -25.34 -18.40 -25.11
N PHE A 5 -24.18 -17.99 -24.53
CA PHE A 5 -23.41 -16.82 -24.97
C PHE A 5 -22.99 -16.87 -26.44
N GLU A 6 -22.46 -18.00 -26.91
CA GLU A 6 -22.05 -18.17 -28.31
C GLU A 6 -23.21 -17.99 -29.28
N GLN A 7 -24.40 -18.55 -28.95
CA GLN A 7 -25.59 -18.41 -29.78
C GLN A 7 -26.12 -16.96 -29.77
N ALA A 8 -26.08 -16.32 -28.60
CA ALA A 8 -26.50 -14.91 -28.46
C ALA A 8 -25.60 -13.98 -29.26
N VAL A 9 -24.26 -14.17 -29.20
CA VAL A 9 -23.29 -13.39 -29.98
C VAL A 9 -23.41 -13.65 -31.47
N ALA A 10 -23.68 -14.90 -31.88
CA ALA A 10 -23.86 -15.26 -33.28
C ALA A 10 -25.15 -14.62 -33.87
N ALA A 11 -26.20 -14.54 -33.06
CA ALA A 11 -27.50 -14.00 -33.47
C ALA A 11 -27.57 -12.45 -33.35
N TYR A 12 -26.65 -11.83 -32.60
CA TYR A 12 -26.67 -10.38 -32.38
C TYR A 12 -26.05 -9.61 -33.55
N ASP A 13 -26.78 -8.62 -34.05
CA ASP A 13 -26.34 -7.69 -35.07
C ASP A 13 -26.32 -6.27 -34.49
N SER A 14 -25.16 -5.71 -34.28
CA SER A 14 -24.96 -4.39 -33.68
C SER A 14 -25.60 -3.23 -34.47
N MET A 15 -25.90 -3.43 -35.76
CA MET A 15 -26.49 -2.40 -36.62
C MET A 15 -28.02 -2.40 -36.61
N THR A 16 -28.65 -3.53 -36.34
CA THR A 16 -30.11 -3.70 -36.46
C THR A 16 -30.79 -4.07 -35.14
N ALA A 17 -30.04 -4.47 -34.10
CA ALA A 17 -30.58 -4.93 -32.86
C ALA A 17 -31.19 -3.80 -32.01
N GLN A 18 -32.42 -4.01 -31.56
CA GLN A 18 -33.09 -3.15 -30.56
C GLN A 18 -32.87 -3.66 -29.12
N THR A 19 -32.18 -4.76 -28.95
CA THR A 19 -31.83 -5.38 -27.65
C THR A 19 -30.39 -5.06 -27.27
N PRO A 20 -30.10 -4.94 -25.96
CA PRO A 20 -28.71 -4.74 -25.53
C PRO A 20 -27.85 -5.92 -25.95
N ALA A 21 -26.56 -5.66 -26.16
CA ALA A 21 -25.59 -6.67 -26.54
C ALA A 21 -25.45 -7.75 -25.44
N PRO A 22 -25.14 -9.01 -25.79
CA PRO A 22 -24.80 -10.03 -24.82
C PRO A 22 -23.66 -9.57 -23.92
N GLN A 23 -23.80 -9.75 -22.60
CA GLN A 23 -22.82 -9.23 -21.63
C GLN A 23 -21.92 -10.33 -21.08
N VAL A 24 -20.65 -9.97 -20.92
CA VAL A 24 -19.66 -10.75 -20.19
C VAL A 24 -19.35 -10.04 -18.87
N GLU A 25 -19.59 -10.70 -17.77
CA GLU A 25 -19.29 -10.18 -16.44
C GLU A 25 -17.99 -10.78 -15.93
N ILE A 26 -17.04 -9.93 -15.55
CA ILE A 26 -15.75 -10.31 -15.00
C ILE A 26 -15.66 -9.74 -13.60
N TYR A 27 -15.68 -10.62 -12.60
CA TYR A 27 -15.51 -10.26 -11.20
C TYR A 27 -14.03 -10.31 -10.83
N TYR A 28 -13.55 -9.31 -10.13
CA TYR A 28 -12.17 -9.20 -9.70
C TYR A 28 -12.11 -8.61 -8.29
N ASN A 29 -10.92 -8.60 -7.70
CA ASN A 29 -10.68 -7.99 -6.41
C ASN A 29 -9.51 -6.99 -6.54
N SER A 30 -9.81 -5.71 -6.47
CA SER A 30 -8.84 -4.62 -6.63
C SER A 30 -7.80 -4.55 -5.51
N SER A 31 -8.10 -5.12 -4.35
CA SER A 31 -7.15 -5.18 -3.23
C SER A 31 -6.01 -6.18 -3.47
N LYS A 32 -6.20 -7.19 -4.34
CA LYS A 32 -5.18 -8.17 -4.71
C LYS A 32 -4.54 -7.80 -6.04
N THR A 33 -3.24 -7.55 -6.01
CA THR A 33 -2.47 -7.11 -7.21
C THR A 33 -2.58 -8.10 -8.36
N GLU A 34 -2.52 -9.41 -8.07
CA GLU A 34 -2.63 -10.47 -9.06
C GLU A 34 -4.01 -10.49 -9.72
N SER A 35 -5.09 -10.29 -8.92
CA SER A 35 -6.45 -10.24 -9.44
C SER A 35 -6.70 -9.00 -10.30
N ALA A 36 -6.21 -7.85 -9.87
CA ALA A 36 -6.31 -6.60 -10.63
C ALA A 36 -5.51 -6.68 -11.96
N SER A 37 -4.30 -7.24 -11.92
CA SER A 37 -3.48 -7.43 -13.12
C SER A 37 -4.10 -8.47 -14.06
N GLY A 38 -4.64 -9.57 -13.53
CA GLY A 38 -5.36 -10.57 -14.32
C GLY A 38 -6.60 -9.98 -14.99
N TYR A 39 -7.36 -9.16 -14.26
CA TYR A 39 -8.52 -8.45 -14.80
C TYR A 39 -8.14 -7.54 -15.97
N SER A 40 -7.09 -6.72 -15.82
CA SER A 40 -6.65 -5.80 -16.87
C SER A 40 -6.20 -6.56 -18.14
N MET A 41 -5.47 -7.67 -17.98
CA MET A 41 -5.03 -8.50 -19.11
C MET A 41 -6.21 -9.16 -19.85
N ILE A 42 -7.14 -9.75 -19.09
CA ILE A 42 -8.31 -10.43 -19.68
C ILE A 42 -9.20 -9.39 -20.38
N THR A 43 -9.42 -8.24 -19.75
CA THR A 43 -10.23 -7.17 -20.34
C THR A 43 -9.60 -6.63 -21.63
N GLU A 44 -8.28 -6.47 -21.67
CA GLU A 44 -7.55 -6.05 -22.87
C GLU A 44 -7.76 -7.03 -24.03
N VAL A 45 -7.58 -8.32 -23.77
CA VAL A 45 -7.78 -9.38 -24.77
C VAL A 45 -9.23 -9.43 -25.23
N LEU A 46 -10.20 -9.34 -24.33
CA LEU A 46 -11.61 -9.36 -24.67
C LEU A 46 -12.05 -8.13 -25.44
N ASN A 47 -11.56 -6.94 -25.10
CA ASN A 47 -11.83 -5.71 -25.83
C ASN A 47 -11.27 -5.79 -27.26
N GLN A 48 -10.08 -6.37 -27.43
CA GLN A 48 -9.50 -6.59 -28.75
C GLN A 48 -10.35 -7.58 -29.58
N TYR A 49 -10.86 -8.62 -28.92
CA TYR A 49 -11.74 -9.61 -29.56
C TYR A 49 -13.11 -9.00 -29.90
N GLU A 50 -13.72 -8.24 -28.97
CA GLU A 50 -14.95 -7.50 -29.17
C GLU A 50 -14.85 -6.56 -30.39
N SER A 51 -13.78 -5.77 -30.44
CA SER A 51 -13.51 -4.85 -31.57
C SER A 51 -13.40 -5.59 -32.90
N SER A 52 -12.79 -6.78 -32.90
CA SER A 52 -12.66 -7.64 -34.09
C SER A 52 -14.01 -8.20 -34.58
N MET A 53 -14.98 -8.35 -33.66
CA MET A 53 -16.32 -8.87 -33.95
C MET A 53 -17.38 -7.78 -34.20
N ILE A 54 -16.97 -6.52 -34.36
CA ILE A 54 -17.87 -5.38 -34.59
C ILE A 54 -18.82 -5.17 -33.37
N ASN A 55 -18.26 -5.17 -32.17
CA ASN A 55 -18.97 -4.91 -30.90
C ASN A 55 -20.23 -5.80 -30.71
N LYS A 56 -20.08 -7.08 -30.88
CA LYS A 56 -21.17 -8.07 -30.73
C LYS A 56 -21.48 -8.46 -29.29
N PHE A 57 -20.68 -8.05 -28.33
CA PHE A 57 -20.92 -8.25 -26.91
C PHE A 57 -20.31 -7.11 -26.10
N ASP A 58 -20.75 -6.91 -24.88
CA ASP A 58 -20.21 -5.92 -23.95
C ASP A 58 -19.55 -6.58 -22.75
N ILE A 59 -18.53 -5.93 -22.19
CA ILE A 59 -17.80 -6.39 -20.99
C ILE A 59 -18.14 -5.43 -19.86
N ASN A 60 -18.69 -5.95 -18.75
CA ASN A 60 -19.03 -5.17 -17.55
C ASN A 60 -19.81 -3.88 -17.86
N ALA A 61 -20.78 -3.95 -18.75
CA ALA A 61 -21.51 -2.78 -19.25
C ALA A 61 -22.37 -2.07 -18.18
N ASN A 62 -22.75 -2.74 -17.09
CA ASN A 62 -23.53 -2.15 -16.02
C ASN A 62 -22.63 -1.41 -15.04
N ALA A 63 -22.70 -0.08 -15.02
CA ALA A 63 -21.90 0.76 -14.12
C ALA A 63 -22.06 0.39 -12.61
N ASP A 64 -23.24 -0.10 -12.23
CA ASP A 64 -23.58 -0.48 -10.85
C ASP A 64 -23.41 -1.99 -10.57
N GLY A 65 -22.75 -2.73 -11.45
CA GLY A 65 -22.70 -4.20 -11.42
C GLY A 65 -21.90 -4.83 -10.28
N GLY A 66 -21.23 -4.04 -9.43
CA GLY A 66 -20.49 -4.56 -8.29
C GLY A 66 -19.41 -5.58 -8.66
N TYR A 67 -18.75 -5.39 -9.79
CA TYR A 67 -17.75 -6.32 -10.32
C TYR A 67 -16.45 -6.37 -9.51
N ASP A 68 -16.17 -5.32 -8.73
CA ASP A 68 -15.09 -5.32 -7.76
C ASP A 68 -15.57 -5.96 -6.44
N LEU A 69 -15.00 -7.11 -6.13
CA LEU A 69 -15.29 -7.86 -4.91
C LEU A 69 -14.39 -7.44 -3.74
N ALA A 70 -13.62 -6.36 -3.89
CA ALA A 70 -12.83 -5.82 -2.78
C ALA A 70 -13.76 -5.21 -1.73
N SER A 71 -13.61 -5.67 -0.49
CA SER A 71 -14.25 -5.02 0.65
C SER A 71 -13.50 -3.72 1.00
N ASP A 72 -14.21 -2.74 1.59
CA ASP A 72 -13.59 -1.53 2.15
C ASP A 72 -12.45 -1.87 3.12
N LYS A 73 -12.59 -2.97 3.83
CA LYS A 73 -11.56 -3.51 4.71
C LYS A 73 -10.30 -3.94 3.96
N ASP A 74 -10.46 -4.60 2.82
CA ASP A 74 -9.36 -5.08 2.00
C ASP A 74 -8.60 -3.90 1.36
N ILE A 75 -9.34 -2.90 0.87
CA ILE A 75 -8.79 -1.67 0.30
C ILE A 75 -8.01 -0.90 1.37
N THR A 76 -8.61 -0.71 2.54
CA THR A 76 -7.95 -0.05 3.66
C THR A 76 -6.69 -0.80 4.08
N GLY A 77 -6.75 -2.13 4.20
CA GLY A 77 -5.60 -2.98 4.51
C GLY A 77 -4.47 -2.84 3.51
N LYS A 78 -4.79 -2.76 2.22
CA LYS A 78 -3.80 -2.55 1.15
C LYS A 78 -3.12 -1.19 1.27
N ILE A 79 -3.88 -0.12 1.50
CA ILE A 79 -3.34 1.23 1.71
C ILE A 79 -2.39 1.26 2.91
N PHE A 80 -2.81 0.67 4.05
CA PHE A 80 -1.97 0.58 5.24
C PHE A 80 -0.70 -0.22 5.00
N SER A 81 -0.78 -1.37 4.34
CA SER A 81 0.39 -2.20 4.05
C SER A 81 1.41 -1.52 3.15
N MET A 82 0.98 -0.58 2.33
CA MET A 82 1.83 0.17 1.41
C MET A 82 2.44 1.42 2.06
N LEU A 83 1.64 2.20 2.79
CA LEU A 83 2.07 3.46 3.39
C LEU A 83 2.89 3.25 4.66
N PHE A 84 2.53 2.26 5.49
CA PHE A 84 3.12 2.07 6.80
C PHE A 84 4.61 1.75 6.77
N PRO A 85 5.11 0.81 5.95
CA PRO A 85 6.54 0.56 5.83
C PRO A 85 7.32 1.76 5.30
N MET A 86 6.75 2.51 4.36
CA MET A 86 7.37 3.70 3.79
C MET A 86 7.56 4.80 4.85
N LEU A 87 6.52 5.06 5.66
CA LEU A 87 6.58 6.02 6.74
C LEU A 87 7.58 5.60 7.82
N LEU A 88 7.55 4.33 8.24
CA LEU A 88 8.50 3.79 9.22
C LEU A 88 9.95 3.94 8.75
N MET A 89 10.23 3.58 7.50
CA MET A 89 11.56 3.70 6.92
C MET A 89 12.05 5.16 6.90
N THR A 90 11.17 6.07 6.53
CA THR A 90 11.47 7.51 6.52
C THR A 90 11.77 8.04 7.92
N PHE A 91 10.98 7.68 8.94
CA PHE A 91 11.21 8.12 10.31
C PHE A 91 12.47 7.52 10.91
N ILE A 92 12.75 6.23 10.69
CA ILE A 92 13.98 5.58 11.16
C ILE A 92 15.20 6.23 10.50
N PHE A 93 15.16 6.46 9.20
CA PHE A 93 16.25 7.10 8.47
C PHE A 93 16.48 8.53 8.97
N SER A 94 15.42 9.31 9.18
CA SER A 94 15.50 10.67 9.72
C SER A 94 16.11 10.69 11.13
N ALA A 95 15.69 9.78 12.00
CA ALA A 95 16.25 9.64 13.33
C ALA A 95 17.76 9.28 13.29
N CYS A 96 18.14 8.34 12.46
CA CYS A 96 19.55 7.93 12.32
C CYS A 96 20.44 9.07 11.80
N THR A 97 19.98 9.81 10.78
CA THR A 97 20.72 10.95 10.22
C THR A 97 20.85 12.11 11.20
N SER A 98 19.90 12.29 12.10
CA SER A 98 19.97 13.32 13.15
C SER A 98 20.89 12.92 14.30
N LEU A 99 20.72 11.69 14.82
CA LEU A 99 21.43 11.24 16.03
C LEU A 99 22.90 10.87 15.79
N ALA A 100 23.24 10.35 14.62
CA ALA A 100 24.61 9.88 14.37
C ALA A 100 25.64 11.03 14.34
N PRO A 101 25.42 12.15 13.62
CA PRO A 101 26.33 13.29 13.66
C PRO A 101 26.42 13.93 15.04
N GLU A 102 25.28 14.10 15.74
CA GLU A 102 25.22 14.71 17.06
C GLU A 102 25.99 13.89 18.11
N SER A 103 25.93 12.58 18.04
CA SER A 103 26.71 11.69 18.91
C SER A 103 28.22 11.86 18.75
N ILE A 104 28.69 12.19 17.53
CA ILE A 104 30.13 12.36 17.26
C ILE A 104 30.54 13.82 17.52
N SER A 105 29.81 14.79 16.99
CA SER A 105 30.14 16.21 17.10
C SER A 105 29.95 16.74 18.52
N GLY A 106 28.89 16.30 19.23
CA GLY A 106 28.63 16.72 20.59
C GLY A 106 29.72 16.29 21.58
N GLU A 107 30.32 15.13 21.40
CA GLU A 107 31.47 14.71 22.22
C GLU A 107 32.75 15.52 21.91
N LYS A 108 32.93 15.90 20.64
CA LYS A 108 34.06 16.74 20.24
C LYS A 108 33.94 18.16 20.81
N GLU A 109 32.74 18.74 20.76
CA GLU A 109 32.47 20.08 21.31
C GLU A 109 32.62 20.12 22.84
N ARG A 110 32.17 19.07 23.53
CA ARG A 110 32.28 18.96 25.01
C ARG A 110 33.66 18.59 25.50
N GLY A 111 34.63 18.33 24.61
CA GLY A 111 35.99 17.93 24.97
C GLY A 111 36.11 16.54 25.59
N THR A 112 35.04 15.79 25.68
CA THR A 112 35.00 14.41 26.26
C THR A 112 35.78 13.43 25.40
N LEU A 113 35.93 13.68 24.11
CA LEU A 113 36.68 12.85 23.17
C LEU A 113 38.16 12.83 23.54
N THR A 114 38.76 13.97 23.97
CA THR A 114 40.16 14.04 24.40
C THR A 114 40.37 13.27 25.68
N THR A 115 39.46 13.33 26.66
CA THR A 115 39.50 12.58 27.91
C THR A 115 39.39 11.06 27.67
N LEU A 116 38.54 10.66 26.71
CA LEU A 116 38.37 9.26 26.31
C LEU A 116 39.61 8.68 25.63
N LEU A 117 40.35 9.49 24.86
CA LEU A 117 41.58 9.08 24.17
C LEU A 117 42.78 8.94 25.10
N VAL A 118 42.77 9.57 26.28
CA VAL A 118 43.84 9.47 27.31
C VAL A 118 43.64 8.24 28.22
N THR A 119 42.43 7.67 28.23
CA THR A 119 42.13 6.43 29.00
C THR A 119 42.78 5.22 28.31
N PRO A 120 43.30 4.22 29.06
CA PRO A 120 43.91 3.02 28.52
C PRO A 120 42.90 2.00 27.96
N VAL A 121 41.90 2.50 27.22
CA VAL A 121 40.84 1.69 26.58
C VAL A 121 41.14 1.54 25.10
N ARG A 122 40.92 0.37 24.56
CA ARG A 122 41.11 0.13 23.11
C ARG A 122 40.10 0.95 22.32
N ARG A 123 40.57 1.62 21.27
CA ARG A 123 39.70 2.44 20.37
C ARG A 123 38.54 1.67 19.79
N SER A 124 38.71 0.36 19.57
CA SER A 124 37.62 -0.51 19.10
C SER A 124 36.49 -0.68 20.13
N GLU A 125 36.79 -0.69 21.42
CA GLU A 125 35.81 -0.82 22.48
C GLU A 125 34.92 0.43 22.58
N ILE A 126 35.53 1.60 22.41
CA ILE A 126 34.82 2.89 22.34
C ILE A 126 33.87 2.91 21.13
N ALA A 127 34.35 2.48 19.97
CA ALA A 127 33.55 2.44 18.74
C ALA A 127 32.37 1.47 18.87
N ILE A 128 32.61 0.27 19.42
CA ILE A 128 31.57 -0.73 19.64
C ILE A 128 30.54 -0.23 20.66
N GLY A 129 30.97 0.40 21.76
CA GLY A 129 30.07 1.00 22.74
C GLY A 129 29.14 2.06 22.13
N LYS A 130 29.66 2.91 21.25
CA LYS A 130 28.87 3.90 20.53
C LYS A 130 27.87 3.26 19.58
N ILE A 131 28.30 2.28 18.79
CA ILE A 131 27.41 1.56 17.88
C ILE A 131 26.27 0.91 18.64
N LEU A 132 26.56 0.26 19.77
CA LEU A 132 25.53 -0.36 20.61
C LEU A 132 24.57 0.69 21.19
N ALA A 133 25.07 1.79 21.71
CA ALA A 133 24.24 2.87 22.25
C ALA A 133 23.33 3.47 21.19
N LEU A 134 23.87 3.78 19.99
CA LEU A 134 23.08 4.29 18.87
C LEU A 134 22.04 3.27 18.36
N SER A 135 22.39 1.98 18.36
CA SER A 135 21.47 0.91 17.97
C SER A 135 20.28 0.82 18.92
N ILE A 136 20.50 0.93 20.24
CA ILE A 136 19.42 0.93 21.24
C ILE A 136 18.53 2.16 21.05
N LEU A 137 19.12 3.35 20.84
CA LEU A 137 18.36 4.57 20.59
C LEU A 137 17.55 4.48 19.30
N ALA A 138 18.12 3.90 18.25
CA ALA A 138 17.42 3.68 16.98
C ALA A 138 16.23 2.72 17.14
N LEU A 139 16.37 1.63 17.92
CA LEU A 139 15.28 0.73 18.24
C LEU A 139 14.16 1.41 19.03
N LEU A 140 14.51 2.19 20.06
CA LEU A 140 13.54 2.95 20.84
C LEU A 140 12.81 3.99 19.98
N SER A 141 13.54 4.68 19.11
CA SER A 141 12.97 5.64 18.14
C SER A 141 12.02 4.94 17.17
N GLY A 142 12.42 3.78 16.63
CA GLY A 142 11.58 2.98 15.76
C GLY A 142 10.27 2.52 16.42
N LEU A 143 10.36 2.03 17.66
CA LEU A 143 9.18 1.63 18.44
C LEU A 143 8.26 2.83 18.73
N SER A 144 8.81 3.97 19.10
CA SER A 144 8.05 5.20 19.33
C SER A 144 7.35 5.68 18.05
N SER A 145 8.07 5.69 16.93
CA SER A 145 7.52 6.06 15.62
C SER A 145 6.42 5.10 15.17
N PHE A 146 6.63 3.80 15.37
CA PHE A 146 5.62 2.78 15.09
C PHE A 146 4.34 3.05 15.87
N THR A 147 4.45 3.22 17.18
CA THR A 147 3.30 3.46 18.06
C THR A 147 2.60 4.76 17.71
N GLY A 148 3.36 5.84 17.48
CA GLY A 148 2.82 7.14 17.07
C GLY A 148 2.07 7.08 15.74
N THR A 149 2.64 6.41 14.75
CA THR A 149 2.02 6.26 13.44
C THR A 149 0.79 5.37 13.50
N ALA A 150 0.84 4.26 14.24
CA ALA A 150 -0.27 3.33 14.39
C ALA A 150 -1.50 3.98 15.05
N LEU A 151 -1.28 4.90 16.00
CA LEU A 151 -2.37 5.64 16.66
C LEU A 151 -2.85 6.85 15.85
N SER A 152 -1.97 7.49 15.09
CA SER A 152 -2.27 8.72 14.36
C SER A 152 -2.91 8.46 13.00
N LEU A 153 -2.48 7.42 12.30
CA LEU A 153 -2.92 7.13 10.94
C LEU A 153 -4.43 6.93 10.80
N PRO A 154 -5.11 6.16 11.68
CA PRO A 154 -6.56 6.01 11.63
C PRO A 154 -7.30 7.34 11.79
N LYS A 155 -6.79 8.24 12.66
CA LYS A 155 -7.40 9.56 12.89
C LYS A 155 -7.21 10.48 11.68
N LEU A 156 -6.04 10.46 11.05
CA LEU A 156 -5.77 11.23 9.84
C LEU A 156 -6.67 10.78 8.68
N MET A 157 -6.87 9.49 8.52
CA MET A 157 -7.74 8.95 7.48
C MET A 157 -9.22 9.25 7.76
N ALA A 158 -9.64 9.25 9.01
CA ALA A 158 -10.99 9.68 9.39
C ALA A 158 -11.27 11.16 9.09
N MET A 159 -10.26 12.02 9.16
CA MET A 159 -10.38 13.44 8.79
C MET A 159 -10.39 13.69 7.28
N SER A 160 -9.75 12.82 6.51
CA SER A 160 -9.78 12.84 5.03
C SER A 160 -10.90 11.98 4.44
N GLY A 161 -11.66 11.29 5.26
CA GLY A 161 -12.50 10.16 4.91
C GLY A 161 -13.80 10.47 4.18
N ASP A 162 -14.15 11.73 3.93
CA ASP A 162 -15.31 12.04 3.07
C ASP A 162 -14.98 11.90 1.57
N ASP A 163 -13.68 11.92 1.19
CA ASP A 163 -13.30 11.88 -0.23
C ASP A 163 -12.61 10.58 -0.68
N VAL A 164 -12.19 9.70 0.24
CA VAL A 164 -11.34 8.53 -0.13
C VAL A 164 -12.05 7.19 0.10
N GLY A 165 -13.27 7.16 0.61
CA GLY A 165 -14.04 5.92 0.80
C GLY A 165 -13.41 4.91 1.78
N VAL A 166 -12.49 5.36 2.64
CA VAL A 166 -11.78 4.50 3.60
C VAL A 166 -12.55 4.42 4.91
N ASN A 167 -13.15 3.28 5.19
CA ASN A 167 -13.86 3.04 6.44
C ASN A 167 -12.89 2.75 7.59
N VAL A 168 -12.62 3.76 8.40
CA VAL A 168 -11.63 3.72 9.50
C VAL A 168 -12.11 2.91 10.72
N ASN A 169 -13.40 2.63 10.82
CA ASN A 169 -13.99 1.86 11.94
C ASN A 169 -13.56 0.38 11.97
N VAL A 170 -12.91 -0.09 10.92
CA VAL A 170 -12.43 -1.46 10.79
C VAL A 170 -11.27 -1.78 11.75
N TYR A 171 -10.53 -0.76 12.18
CA TYR A 171 -9.35 -0.93 13.06
C TYR A 171 -9.59 -0.50 14.51
N HIS A 172 -10.86 -0.42 14.95
CA HIS A 172 -11.12 -0.38 16.38
C HIS A 172 -10.61 -1.68 16.99
N VAL A 173 -9.56 -1.56 17.78
CA VAL A 173 -9.12 -2.63 18.70
C VAL A 173 -10.29 -2.84 19.65
N GLN A 174 -11.10 -3.85 19.39
CA GLN A 174 -12.03 -4.36 20.39
C GLN A 174 -11.23 -5.27 21.31
N ASP A 175 -11.36 -4.96 22.58
CA ASP A 175 -10.89 -5.72 23.77
C ASP A 175 -11.17 -7.22 23.68
#